data_cf0a38466b3b467934b2a4e2360fc3e7
#
_entry.id   cf0a38466b3b467934b2a4e2360fc3e7
#
_cell.length_a   1.000
_cell.length_b   1.000
_cell.length_c   1.000
_cell.angle_alpha   90.00
_cell.angle_beta   90.00
_cell.angle_gamma   90.00
#
_symmetry.space_group_name_H-M   'P 1'
#
loop_
_entity.id
_entity.type
_entity.pdbx_description
1 polymer ?
#
loop_
_entity_poly.entity_id
_entity_poly.type
_entity_poly.pdbx_seq_one_letter_code
_entity_poly.pdbx_strand_id
1 'polypeptide(L)'
;MNSPVPESRSSKYRNTVRRIPAFSEATEGCLRSACERNADLPAEDHLFISVFAPVISAFVFYVLTDAKKRGIGRLVFCARDAYLFYEAAKILGPVIAPDIELSYIHVSRYSLRAAEYALSPDDCLDTICLGALDISFAKMMKRASLSDDEIKYFAKECGLEKREEEPLDNCRIREIKKRLLNNRQFFEVVSEHAKDKLGPALDYLKQERLDKESLKSNKTAIVDSGWIGTVQKSLNKLIGAGEKLEGYYFGLYSLPKGVSEESYNSFYFSPGAGVMNLGRKNRFSVCLFETVCSSPESMTYGYEYSDGKVIPVTKPEGNPNRDYIIRCSGYIKEFSGILADGIKDDLQNIHDHDLIWICEELLKTCMSDPTPEESRAFGKMLFNDDVLPGDDYSLAGKWSDDDLKKNAFFRKMFIKSGMKDGDIPKSGWPEGSITNSCTGLKRKMSLFSERASKTVTEIRKTIRS
;
A
#
# COMPACT_ATOMS: atom_id res chain seq x y z
N MET A 1 7.59 25.60 22.43
CA MET A 1 6.45 24.98 21.70
C MET A 1 6.14 23.66 22.36
N ASN A 2 4.92 23.47 22.84
CA ASN A 2 4.50 22.17 23.37
C ASN A 2 4.29 21.21 22.19
N SER A 3 5.21 20.26 22.00
CA SER A 3 5.08 19.23 20.99
C SER A 3 3.90 18.30 21.35
N PRO A 4 2.98 17.98 20.41
CA PRO A 4 1.91 17.01 20.65
C PRO A 4 2.42 15.57 20.78
N VAL A 5 3.72 15.38 20.56
CA VAL A 5 4.46 14.11 20.71
C VAL A 5 5.48 14.30 21.83
N PRO A 6 5.73 13.30 22.68
CA PRO A 6 6.71 13.40 23.77
C PRO A 6 8.07 13.90 23.27
N GLU A 7 8.71 14.82 23.98
CA GLU A 7 9.98 15.45 23.55
C GLU A 7 11.08 14.42 23.29
N SER A 8 11.17 13.37 24.11
CA SER A 8 12.11 12.27 23.89
C SER A 8 11.89 11.57 22.54
N ARG A 9 10.65 11.49 22.08
CA ARG A 9 10.28 10.89 20.80
C ARG A 9 10.60 11.84 19.65
N SER A 10 10.23 13.11 19.77
CA SER A 10 10.54 14.16 18.78
C SER A 10 12.04 14.31 18.59
N SER A 11 12.83 14.29 19.69
CA SER A 11 14.29 14.30 19.64
C SER A 11 14.86 13.08 18.93
N LYS A 12 14.27 11.89 19.11
CA LYS A 12 14.71 10.68 18.40
C LYS A 12 14.51 10.81 16.90
N TYR A 13 13.36 11.31 16.44
CA TYR A 13 13.10 11.54 15.00
C TYR A 13 14.07 12.58 14.42
N ARG A 14 14.24 13.72 15.09
CA ARG A 14 15.23 14.76 14.67
C ARG A 14 16.64 14.19 14.56
N ASN A 15 17.10 13.41 15.56
CA ASN A 15 18.43 12.80 15.53
C ASN A 15 18.59 11.79 14.39
N THR A 16 17.53 11.09 14.01
CA THR A 16 17.58 10.15 12.89
C THR A 16 17.81 10.86 11.55
N VAL A 17 17.08 11.93 11.27
CA VAL A 17 17.22 12.66 9.98
C VAL A 17 18.52 13.44 9.86
N ARG A 18 19.23 13.75 10.97
CA ARG A 18 20.54 14.41 10.99
C ARG A 18 21.64 13.64 10.26
N ARG A 19 21.42 12.34 9.96
CA ARG A 19 22.35 11.56 9.17
C ARG A 19 22.60 12.17 7.78
N ILE A 20 21.60 12.83 7.22
CA ILE A 20 21.71 13.63 5.99
C ILE A 20 21.27 15.05 6.34
N PRO A 21 22.21 16.04 6.35
CA PRO A 21 21.92 17.41 6.78
C PRO A 21 20.71 18.04 6.10
N ALA A 22 20.56 17.87 4.78
CA ALA A 22 19.44 18.42 4.02
C ALA A 22 18.07 17.85 4.49
N PHE A 23 18.01 16.58 4.91
CA PHE A 23 16.77 16.00 5.50
C PHE A 23 16.45 16.59 6.87
N SER A 24 17.49 16.87 7.67
CA SER A 24 17.32 17.55 8.97
C SER A 24 16.76 18.96 8.77
N GLU A 25 17.36 19.72 7.85
CA GLU A 25 16.94 21.09 7.54
C GLU A 25 15.50 21.12 7.01
N ALA A 26 15.15 20.22 6.09
CA ALA A 26 13.79 20.09 5.55
C ALA A 26 12.78 19.75 6.65
N THR A 27 13.13 18.83 7.57
CA THR A 27 12.25 18.46 8.69
C THR A 27 12.03 19.63 9.64
N GLU A 28 13.11 20.30 10.07
CA GLU A 28 13.03 21.40 11.01
C GLU A 28 12.36 22.65 10.39
N GLY A 29 12.65 22.95 9.13
CA GLY A 29 12.03 24.06 8.39
C GLY A 29 10.53 23.86 8.20
N CYS A 30 10.11 22.68 7.73
CA CYS A 30 8.70 22.37 7.56
C CYS A 30 7.93 22.34 8.89
N LEU A 31 8.50 21.79 9.97
CA LEU A 31 7.89 21.83 11.29
C LEU A 31 7.72 23.26 11.81
N ARG A 32 8.75 24.11 11.65
CA ARG A 32 8.69 25.53 12.08
C ARG A 32 7.56 26.24 11.36
N SER A 33 7.52 26.17 10.06
CA SER A 33 6.49 26.81 9.23
C SER A 33 5.09 26.27 9.54
N ALA A 34 4.94 24.95 9.75
CA ALA A 34 3.67 24.36 10.14
C ALA A 34 3.17 24.89 11.50
N CYS A 35 4.08 25.00 12.49
CA CYS A 35 3.75 25.58 13.81
C CYS A 35 3.46 27.07 13.76
N GLU A 36 4.09 27.83 12.89
CA GLU A 36 3.79 29.25 12.66
C GLU A 36 2.37 29.44 12.08
N ARG A 37 1.95 28.56 11.17
CA ARG A 37 0.59 28.54 10.61
C ARG A 37 -0.47 28.06 11.63
N ASN A 38 -0.12 27.14 12.50
CA ASN A 38 -1.01 26.56 13.50
C ASN A 38 -0.23 26.25 14.78
N ALA A 39 -0.39 27.09 15.80
CA ALA A 39 0.29 26.92 17.10
C ALA A 39 -0.05 25.57 17.78
N ASP A 40 -1.26 25.04 17.53
CA ASP A 40 -1.75 23.75 18.01
C ASP A 40 -1.70 22.70 16.89
N LEU A 41 -0.51 22.52 16.30
CA LEU A 41 -0.31 21.54 15.22
C LEU A 41 -0.78 20.13 15.65
N PRO A 42 -1.72 19.49 14.92
CA PRO A 42 -2.19 18.14 15.25
C PRO A 42 -1.05 17.13 15.32
N ALA A 43 -1.18 16.13 16.21
CA ALA A 43 -0.13 15.11 16.40
C ALA A 43 0.13 14.31 15.12
N GLU A 44 -0.91 13.99 14.36
CA GLU A 44 -0.81 13.33 13.06
C GLU A 44 -0.02 14.15 12.02
N ASP A 45 -0.19 15.47 12.01
CA ASP A 45 0.51 16.38 11.10
C ASP A 45 1.99 16.51 11.51
N HIS A 46 2.27 16.66 12.81
CA HIS A 46 3.64 16.67 13.35
C HIS A 46 4.37 15.34 12.99
N LEU A 47 3.70 14.20 13.15
CA LEU A 47 4.26 12.89 12.83
C LEU A 47 4.44 12.71 11.32
N PHE A 48 3.54 13.24 10.50
CA PHE A 48 3.73 13.22 9.06
C PHE A 48 5.04 13.93 8.67
N ILE A 49 5.25 15.16 9.15
CA ILE A 49 6.45 15.95 8.84
C ILE A 49 7.73 15.29 9.39
N SER A 50 7.66 14.71 10.61
CA SER A 50 8.84 14.16 11.28
C SER A 50 9.23 12.74 10.84
N VAL A 51 8.26 11.96 10.28
CA VAL A 51 8.46 10.54 9.96
C VAL A 51 8.18 10.26 8.49
N PHE A 52 6.98 10.58 8.00
CA PHE A 52 6.56 10.15 6.66
C PHE A 52 7.10 11.03 5.54
N ALA A 53 7.21 12.35 5.74
CA ALA A 53 7.78 13.24 4.72
C ALA A 53 9.26 12.89 4.41
N PRO A 54 10.15 12.66 5.40
CA PRO A 54 11.49 12.13 5.15
C PRO A 54 11.48 10.77 4.43
N VAL A 55 10.61 9.83 4.84
CA VAL A 55 10.53 8.49 4.25
C VAL A 55 10.07 8.55 2.80
N ILE A 56 9.03 9.34 2.49
CA ILE A 56 8.54 9.57 1.13
C ILE A 56 9.63 10.17 0.25
N SER A 57 10.29 11.22 0.74
CA SER A 57 11.35 11.93 0.00
C SER A 57 12.58 11.05 -0.23
N ALA A 58 12.94 10.20 0.73
CA ALA A 58 14.03 9.23 0.57
C ALA A 58 13.72 8.20 -0.55
N PHE A 59 12.51 7.68 -0.58
CA PHE A 59 12.08 6.78 -1.66
C PHE A 59 12.08 7.48 -3.02
N VAL A 60 11.52 8.68 -3.10
CA VAL A 60 11.47 9.46 -4.35
C VAL A 60 12.88 9.83 -4.83
N PHE A 61 13.77 10.20 -3.92
CA PHE A 61 15.19 10.44 -4.25
C PHE A 61 15.86 9.21 -4.87
N TYR A 62 15.68 8.04 -4.24
CA TYR A 62 16.16 6.77 -4.79
C TYR A 62 15.60 6.49 -6.18
N VAL A 63 14.27 6.60 -6.36
CA VAL A 63 13.61 6.35 -7.66
C VAL A 63 14.17 7.25 -8.75
N LEU A 64 14.26 8.57 -8.50
CA LEU A 64 14.75 9.53 -9.48
C LEU A 64 16.23 9.28 -9.84
N THR A 65 17.05 8.99 -8.84
CA THR A 65 18.49 8.75 -9.04
C THR A 65 18.73 7.45 -9.80
N ASP A 66 18.06 6.37 -9.44
CA ASP A 66 18.22 5.07 -10.10
C ASP A 66 17.61 5.09 -11.51
N ALA A 67 16.43 5.69 -11.68
CA ALA A 67 15.80 5.87 -12.98
C ALA A 67 16.72 6.63 -13.97
N LYS A 68 17.36 7.72 -13.51
CA LYS A 68 18.35 8.46 -14.30
C LYS A 68 19.53 7.58 -14.70
N LYS A 69 20.11 6.82 -13.77
CA LYS A 69 21.23 5.89 -14.03
C LYS A 69 20.84 4.81 -15.05
N ARG A 70 19.59 4.32 -15.02
CA ARG A 70 19.09 3.26 -15.91
C ARG A 70 18.53 3.76 -17.23
N GLY A 71 18.56 5.09 -17.48
CA GLY A 71 18.06 5.71 -18.70
C GLY A 71 16.53 5.57 -18.85
N ILE A 72 15.79 5.59 -17.74
CA ILE A 72 14.33 5.69 -17.76
C ILE A 72 13.97 7.11 -18.18
N GLY A 73 13.18 7.25 -19.23
CA GLY A 73 12.75 8.55 -19.74
C GLY A 73 11.41 9.01 -19.16
N ARG A 74 10.63 8.10 -18.55
CA ARG A 74 9.34 8.43 -17.97
C ARG A 74 9.03 7.60 -16.71
N LEU A 75 8.57 8.28 -15.65
CA LEU A 75 8.05 7.67 -14.43
C LEU A 75 6.55 7.91 -14.33
N VAL A 76 5.79 6.83 -14.12
CA VAL A 76 4.34 6.81 -14.05
C VAL A 76 3.91 6.39 -12.66
N PHE A 77 3.39 7.33 -11.88
CA PHE A 77 2.97 7.12 -10.50
C PHE A 77 1.54 6.57 -10.46
N CYS A 78 1.35 5.44 -9.79
CA CYS A 78 0.06 4.75 -9.74
C CYS A 78 -0.83 5.26 -8.60
N ALA A 79 -2.04 5.69 -8.91
CA ALA A 79 -3.04 6.02 -7.90
C ALA A 79 -3.38 4.75 -7.07
N ARG A 80 -3.65 4.87 -5.78
CA ARG A 80 -3.71 6.04 -4.87
C ARG A 80 -2.39 6.24 -4.13
N ASP A 81 -1.70 5.14 -3.90
CA ASP A 81 -0.58 5.01 -2.97
C ASP A 81 0.64 5.84 -3.39
N ALA A 82 0.81 6.07 -4.70
CA ALA A 82 1.91 6.89 -5.20
C ALA A 82 1.58 8.40 -5.31
N TYR A 83 0.42 8.88 -4.82
CA TYR A 83 0.05 10.29 -4.91
C TYR A 83 1.06 11.22 -4.22
N LEU A 84 1.41 10.95 -2.96
CA LEU A 84 2.38 11.78 -2.22
C LEU A 84 3.81 11.62 -2.78
N PHE A 85 4.14 10.47 -3.35
CA PHE A 85 5.42 10.27 -4.07
C PHE A 85 5.46 11.15 -5.33
N TYR A 86 4.36 11.24 -6.07
CA TYR A 86 4.24 12.12 -7.23
C TYR A 86 4.35 13.59 -6.86
N GLU A 87 3.69 14.02 -5.78
CA GLU A 87 3.78 15.40 -5.29
C GLU A 87 5.24 15.77 -4.90
N ALA A 88 5.97 14.87 -4.24
CA ALA A 88 7.39 15.05 -3.96
C ALA A 88 8.26 15.04 -5.24
N ALA A 89 7.98 14.11 -6.15
CA ALA A 89 8.75 13.95 -7.40
C ALA A 89 8.65 15.19 -8.31
N LYS A 90 7.50 15.86 -8.36
CA LYS A 90 7.34 17.13 -9.12
C LYS A 90 8.31 18.22 -8.69
N ILE A 91 8.73 18.20 -7.43
CA ILE A 91 9.64 19.21 -6.85
C ILE A 91 11.09 18.74 -6.89
N LEU A 92 11.34 17.48 -6.56
CA LEU A 92 12.69 16.91 -6.54
C LEU A 92 13.20 16.56 -7.95
N GLY A 93 12.31 16.19 -8.87
CA GLY A 93 12.66 15.78 -10.24
C GLY A 93 13.50 16.80 -11.01
N PRO A 94 13.11 18.09 -11.08
CA PRO A 94 13.90 19.13 -11.75
C PRO A 94 15.33 19.26 -11.23
N VAL A 95 15.62 18.90 -9.98
CA VAL A 95 16.94 18.97 -9.38
C VAL A 95 17.72 17.67 -9.60
N ILE A 96 17.09 16.51 -9.45
CA ILE A 96 17.77 15.21 -9.47
C ILE A 96 17.84 14.62 -10.88
N ALA A 97 16.75 14.69 -11.63
CA ALA A 97 16.57 14.02 -12.92
C ALA A 97 15.68 14.86 -13.85
N PRO A 98 16.17 16.04 -14.31
CA PRO A 98 15.37 17.03 -15.05
C PRO A 98 14.82 16.52 -16.39
N ASP A 99 15.46 15.50 -16.97
CA ASP A 99 15.07 14.94 -18.26
C ASP A 99 14.01 13.83 -18.17
N ILE A 100 13.63 13.42 -16.96
CA ILE A 100 12.61 12.39 -16.75
C ILE A 100 11.21 13.01 -16.72
N GLU A 101 10.35 12.55 -17.61
CA GLU A 101 8.94 12.91 -17.60
C GLU A 101 8.22 12.25 -16.42
N LEU A 102 7.40 13.01 -15.69
CA LEU A 102 6.60 12.54 -14.56
C LEU A 102 5.12 12.59 -14.90
N SER A 103 4.40 11.51 -14.65
CA SER A 103 2.94 11.44 -14.82
C SER A 103 2.28 10.65 -13.71
N TYR A 104 1.01 10.92 -13.46
CA TYR A 104 0.17 10.24 -12.47
C TYR A 104 -1.03 9.61 -13.17
N ILE A 105 -1.29 8.34 -12.93
CA ILE A 105 -2.38 7.60 -13.60
C ILE A 105 -3.35 7.01 -12.58
N HIS A 106 -4.62 7.02 -12.96
CA HIS A 106 -5.71 6.46 -12.17
C HIS A 106 -5.90 4.98 -12.49
N VAL A 107 -5.18 4.12 -11.78
CA VAL A 107 -5.29 2.66 -11.86
C VAL A 107 -5.51 2.06 -10.48
N SER A 108 -6.18 0.93 -10.42
CA SER A 108 -6.30 0.12 -9.22
C SER A 108 -6.19 -1.36 -9.55
N ARG A 109 -5.93 -2.18 -8.54
CA ARG A 109 -6.00 -3.64 -8.69
C ARG A 109 -7.35 -4.09 -9.24
N TYR A 110 -8.44 -3.44 -8.84
CA TYR A 110 -9.79 -3.77 -9.30
C TYR A 110 -10.01 -3.36 -10.76
N SER A 111 -9.76 -2.09 -11.11
CA SER A 111 -10.03 -1.58 -12.46
C SER A 111 -9.24 -2.34 -13.55
N LEU A 112 -7.97 -2.68 -13.27
CA LEU A 112 -7.14 -3.42 -14.22
C LEU A 112 -7.56 -4.89 -14.33
N ARG A 113 -7.80 -5.56 -13.21
CA ARG A 113 -8.16 -6.99 -13.20
C ARG A 113 -9.55 -7.25 -13.78
N ALA A 114 -10.50 -6.35 -13.50
CA ALA A 114 -11.83 -6.44 -14.09
C ALA A 114 -11.78 -6.44 -15.63
N ALA A 115 -10.83 -5.72 -16.23
CA ALA A 115 -10.57 -5.76 -17.67
C ALA A 115 -9.73 -7.00 -18.09
N GLU A 116 -8.73 -7.38 -17.28
CA GLU A 116 -7.82 -8.50 -17.53
C GLU A 116 -8.56 -9.85 -17.64
N TYR A 117 -9.67 -10.04 -16.93
CA TYR A 117 -10.45 -11.27 -16.98
C TYR A 117 -11.07 -11.54 -18.36
N ALA A 118 -11.22 -10.54 -19.23
CA ALA A 118 -11.60 -10.74 -20.62
C ALA A 118 -10.50 -11.47 -21.44
N LEU A 119 -9.23 -11.27 -21.06
CA LEU A 119 -8.07 -11.89 -21.71
C LEU A 119 -7.68 -13.24 -21.10
N SER A 120 -7.95 -13.43 -19.81
CA SER A 120 -7.57 -14.63 -19.06
C SER A 120 -8.53 -14.84 -17.88
N PRO A 121 -9.73 -15.35 -18.14
CA PRO A 121 -10.70 -15.60 -17.09
C PRO A 121 -10.23 -16.64 -16.06
N ASP A 122 -9.40 -17.61 -16.47
CA ASP A 122 -8.88 -18.68 -15.60
C ASP A 122 -8.03 -18.16 -14.42
N ASP A 123 -7.37 -16.99 -14.59
CA ASP A 123 -6.56 -16.36 -13.55
C ASP A 123 -7.40 -15.65 -12.48
N CYS A 124 -8.72 -15.48 -12.68
CA CYS A 124 -9.57 -14.67 -11.82
C CYS A 124 -9.63 -15.20 -10.37
N LEU A 125 -9.62 -16.51 -10.18
CA LEU A 125 -9.75 -17.14 -8.86
C LEU A 125 -8.58 -16.82 -7.92
N ASP A 126 -7.38 -16.57 -8.44
CA ASP A 126 -6.23 -16.16 -7.63
C ASP A 126 -6.44 -14.78 -6.97
N THR A 127 -7.30 -13.97 -7.56
CA THR A 127 -7.67 -12.62 -7.07
C THR A 127 -8.97 -12.60 -6.31
N ILE A 128 -10.02 -13.22 -6.87
CA ILE A 128 -11.36 -13.24 -6.27
C ILE A 128 -11.30 -13.90 -4.89
N CYS A 129 -10.54 -14.98 -4.75
CA CYS A 129 -10.38 -15.75 -3.52
C CYS A 129 -9.30 -15.22 -2.57
N LEU A 130 -8.85 -13.96 -2.71
CA LEU A 130 -7.99 -13.34 -1.70
C LEU A 130 -8.79 -13.07 -0.43
N GLY A 131 -8.21 -13.45 0.72
CA GLY A 131 -8.77 -13.12 2.03
C GLY A 131 -8.72 -11.61 2.30
N ALA A 132 -9.65 -11.14 3.15
CA ALA A 132 -9.67 -9.80 3.74
C ALA A 132 -10.12 -9.91 5.19
N LEU A 133 -10.10 -8.80 5.94
CA LEU A 133 -10.51 -8.79 7.35
C LEU A 133 -11.99 -9.22 7.53
N ASP A 134 -12.82 -8.86 6.56
CA ASP A 134 -14.26 -9.22 6.56
C ASP A 134 -14.67 -9.64 5.15
N ILE A 135 -14.43 -10.90 4.82
CA ILE A 135 -14.71 -11.46 3.51
C ILE A 135 -15.91 -12.40 3.57
N SER A 136 -16.86 -12.22 2.64
CA SER A 136 -17.98 -13.11 2.40
C SER A 136 -17.95 -13.65 0.96
N PHE A 137 -18.79 -14.63 0.66
CA PHE A 137 -18.94 -15.13 -0.71
C PHE A 137 -19.40 -14.02 -1.66
N ALA A 138 -20.38 -13.23 -1.25
CA ALA A 138 -20.88 -12.11 -2.04
C ALA A 138 -19.77 -11.07 -2.33
N LYS A 139 -18.98 -10.69 -1.32
CA LYS A 139 -17.83 -9.80 -1.52
C LYS A 139 -16.80 -10.40 -2.49
N MET A 140 -16.52 -11.70 -2.42
CA MET A 140 -15.64 -12.37 -3.37
C MET A 140 -16.17 -12.28 -4.81
N MET A 141 -17.46 -12.60 -5.03
CA MET A 141 -18.06 -12.58 -6.37
C MET A 141 -18.17 -11.16 -6.95
N LYS A 142 -18.44 -10.16 -6.12
CA LYS A 142 -18.43 -8.73 -6.52
C LYS A 142 -17.05 -8.27 -7.05
N ARG A 143 -15.95 -8.90 -6.64
CA ARG A 143 -14.60 -8.65 -7.20
C ARG A 143 -14.50 -9.02 -8.69
N ALA A 144 -15.36 -9.93 -9.16
CA ALA A 144 -15.53 -10.26 -10.57
C ALA A 144 -16.73 -9.55 -11.23
N SER A 145 -17.36 -8.61 -10.52
CA SER A 145 -18.52 -7.83 -10.99
C SER A 145 -19.78 -8.64 -11.24
N LEU A 146 -19.97 -9.77 -10.56
CA LEU A 146 -21.18 -10.56 -10.67
C LEU A 146 -22.38 -9.80 -10.07
N SER A 147 -23.54 -9.95 -10.71
CA SER A 147 -24.83 -9.47 -10.23
C SER A 147 -25.32 -10.25 -9.00
N ASP A 148 -26.25 -9.69 -8.24
CA ASP A 148 -26.78 -10.34 -7.05
C ASP A 148 -27.46 -11.70 -7.35
N ASP A 149 -28.06 -11.86 -8.55
CA ASP A 149 -28.68 -13.12 -8.94
C ASP A 149 -27.65 -14.18 -9.32
N GLU A 150 -26.56 -13.79 -10.00
CA GLU A 150 -25.42 -14.67 -10.28
C GLU A 150 -24.70 -15.09 -9.00
N ILE A 151 -24.57 -14.16 -8.04
CA ILE A 151 -24.02 -14.44 -6.70
C ILE A 151 -24.82 -15.53 -6.01
N LYS A 152 -26.16 -15.40 -5.97
CA LYS A 152 -27.05 -16.41 -5.39
C LYS A 152 -26.93 -17.76 -6.11
N TYR A 153 -26.86 -17.73 -7.44
CA TYR A 153 -26.70 -18.95 -8.23
C TYR A 153 -25.40 -19.69 -7.85
N PHE A 154 -24.26 -19.03 -7.91
CA PHE A 154 -22.97 -19.65 -7.57
C PHE A 154 -22.82 -19.96 -6.08
N ALA A 155 -23.48 -19.22 -5.19
CA ALA A 155 -23.53 -19.55 -3.76
C ALA A 155 -24.20 -20.92 -3.55
N LYS A 156 -25.30 -21.21 -4.22
CA LYS A 156 -25.97 -22.50 -4.19
C LYS A 156 -25.04 -23.62 -4.68
N GLU A 157 -24.37 -23.42 -5.82
CA GLU A 157 -23.39 -24.37 -6.35
C GLU A 157 -22.22 -24.63 -5.37
N CYS A 158 -21.86 -23.63 -4.57
CA CYS A 158 -20.82 -23.73 -3.55
C CYS A 158 -21.34 -24.24 -2.18
N GLY A 159 -22.64 -24.55 -2.05
CA GLY A 159 -23.27 -25.00 -0.78
C GLY A 159 -23.37 -23.88 0.26
N LEU A 160 -23.62 -22.66 -0.19
CA LEU A 160 -23.77 -21.44 0.62
C LEU A 160 -25.13 -20.76 0.40
N GLU A 161 -26.14 -21.49 -0.08
CA GLU A 161 -27.48 -20.95 -0.33
C GLU A 161 -28.02 -20.22 0.91
N LYS A 162 -28.41 -18.95 0.76
CA LYS A 162 -28.86 -18.02 1.82
C LYS A 162 -27.80 -17.68 2.89
N ARG A 163 -26.51 -17.89 2.54
CA ARG A 163 -25.38 -17.65 3.45
C ARG A 163 -24.26 -16.85 2.74
N GLU A 164 -24.63 -16.14 1.68
CA GLU A 164 -23.71 -15.44 0.80
C GLU A 164 -22.93 -14.32 1.52
N GLU A 165 -23.56 -13.70 2.52
CA GLU A 165 -22.98 -12.59 3.30
C GLU A 165 -22.29 -13.07 4.60
N GLU A 166 -22.33 -14.36 4.92
CA GLU A 166 -21.65 -14.87 6.12
C GLU A 166 -20.13 -14.76 5.99
N PRO A 167 -19.41 -14.35 7.07
CA PRO A 167 -17.97 -14.31 7.07
C PRO A 167 -17.34 -15.66 6.75
N LEU A 168 -16.31 -15.64 5.91
CA LEU A 168 -15.58 -16.84 5.49
C LEU A 168 -14.19 -16.90 6.13
N ASP A 169 -13.81 -18.09 6.59
CA ASP A 169 -12.44 -18.40 6.96
C ASP A 169 -11.58 -18.86 5.76
N ASN A 170 -10.28 -18.93 5.95
CA ASN A 170 -9.35 -19.35 4.91
C ASN A 170 -9.55 -20.80 4.44
N CYS A 171 -10.15 -21.67 5.26
CA CYS A 171 -10.43 -23.06 4.89
C CYS A 171 -11.60 -23.08 3.90
N ARG A 172 -12.66 -22.36 4.23
CA ARG A 172 -13.86 -22.24 3.40
C ARG A 172 -13.57 -21.55 2.06
N ILE A 173 -12.75 -20.50 2.07
CA ILE A 173 -12.30 -19.85 0.82
C ILE A 173 -11.58 -20.84 -0.11
N ARG A 174 -10.72 -21.70 0.43
CA ARG A 174 -10.03 -22.74 -0.37
C ARG A 174 -10.98 -23.79 -0.94
N GLU A 175 -12.01 -24.18 -0.19
CA GLU A 175 -13.06 -25.10 -0.67
C GLU A 175 -13.85 -24.47 -1.82
N ILE A 176 -14.28 -23.21 -1.66
CA ILE A 176 -14.98 -22.44 -2.68
C ILE A 176 -14.13 -22.36 -3.95
N LYS A 177 -12.84 -21.99 -3.80
CA LYS A 177 -11.90 -21.92 -4.93
C LYS A 177 -11.82 -23.24 -5.69
N LYS A 178 -11.73 -24.38 -4.98
CA LYS A 178 -11.70 -25.72 -5.63
C LYS A 178 -12.99 -26.03 -6.40
N ARG A 179 -14.16 -25.63 -5.89
CA ARG A 179 -15.44 -25.83 -6.57
C ARG A 179 -15.56 -24.97 -7.81
N LEU A 180 -15.24 -23.69 -7.71
CA LEU A 180 -15.27 -22.75 -8.83
C LEU A 180 -14.26 -23.09 -9.92
N LEU A 181 -13.10 -23.64 -9.58
CA LEU A 181 -12.06 -24.04 -10.53
C LEU A 181 -12.57 -25.05 -11.58
N ASN A 182 -13.55 -25.89 -11.22
CA ASN A 182 -14.15 -26.88 -12.11
C ASN A 182 -15.49 -26.41 -12.72
N ASN A 183 -15.88 -25.16 -12.51
CA ASN A 183 -17.15 -24.62 -12.99
C ASN A 183 -16.93 -23.73 -14.22
N ARG A 184 -17.09 -24.32 -15.41
CA ARG A 184 -16.90 -23.62 -16.69
C ARG A 184 -17.84 -22.41 -16.84
N GLN A 185 -19.09 -22.53 -16.42
CA GLN A 185 -20.08 -21.46 -16.50
C GLN A 185 -19.65 -20.24 -15.68
N PHE A 186 -18.96 -20.44 -14.54
CA PHE A 186 -18.40 -19.34 -13.74
C PHE A 186 -17.41 -18.51 -14.57
N PHE A 187 -16.48 -19.14 -15.25
CA PHE A 187 -15.49 -18.43 -16.08
C PHE A 187 -16.12 -17.75 -17.30
N GLU A 188 -17.15 -18.34 -17.89
CA GLU A 188 -17.92 -17.73 -18.99
C GLU A 188 -18.59 -16.43 -18.52
N VAL A 189 -19.27 -16.46 -17.35
CA VAL A 189 -19.89 -15.27 -16.76
C VAL A 189 -18.87 -14.19 -16.41
N VAL A 190 -17.75 -14.56 -15.76
CA VAL A 190 -16.69 -13.61 -15.44
C VAL A 190 -16.12 -12.96 -16.71
N SER A 191 -15.88 -13.76 -17.75
CA SER A 191 -15.38 -13.26 -19.04
C SER A 191 -16.37 -12.29 -19.71
N GLU A 192 -17.68 -12.58 -19.65
CA GLU A 192 -18.72 -11.71 -20.22
C GLU A 192 -18.75 -10.36 -19.55
N HIS A 193 -18.76 -10.31 -18.21
CA HIS A 193 -18.70 -9.05 -17.45
C HIS A 193 -17.40 -8.25 -17.68
N ALA A 194 -16.32 -8.93 -18.04
CA ALA A 194 -15.04 -8.28 -18.31
C ALA A 194 -14.95 -7.65 -19.70
N LYS A 195 -15.72 -8.14 -20.70
CA LYS A 195 -15.65 -7.66 -22.09
C LYS A 195 -15.92 -6.16 -22.21
N ASP A 196 -16.96 -5.68 -21.52
CA ASP A 196 -17.37 -4.27 -21.58
C ASP A 196 -16.35 -3.34 -20.91
N LYS A 197 -15.48 -3.89 -20.04
CA LYS A 197 -14.47 -3.13 -19.30
C LYS A 197 -13.14 -3.07 -20.03
N LEU A 198 -12.89 -4.02 -20.94
CA LEU A 198 -11.60 -4.13 -21.62
C LEU A 198 -11.34 -2.93 -22.55
N GLY A 199 -12.31 -2.58 -23.40
CA GLY A 199 -12.18 -1.46 -24.36
C GLY A 199 -11.81 -0.15 -23.67
N PRO A 200 -12.65 0.36 -22.73
CA PRO A 200 -12.34 1.58 -22.00
C PRO A 200 -11.02 1.55 -21.23
N ALA A 201 -10.63 0.39 -20.66
CA ALA A 201 -9.35 0.26 -19.95
C ALA A 201 -8.16 0.38 -20.90
N LEU A 202 -8.20 -0.27 -22.07
CA LEU A 202 -7.13 -0.18 -23.07
C LEU A 202 -7.03 1.22 -23.68
N ASP A 203 -8.16 1.87 -23.95
CA ASP A 203 -8.18 3.22 -24.50
C ASP A 203 -7.68 4.26 -23.48
N TYR A 204 -7.99 4.06 -22.16
CA TYR A 204 -7.42 4.85 -21.09
C TYR A 204 -5.89 4.67 -21.02
N LEU A 205 -5.39 3.44 -21.02
CA LEU A 205 -3.95 3.18 -21.01
C LEU A 205 -3.25 3.78 -22.23
N LYS A 206 -3.87 3.72 -23.41
CA LYS A 206 -3.36 4.36 -24.63
C LYS A 206 -3.36 5.89 -24.51
N GLN A 207 -4.42 6.49 -23.97
CA GLN A 207 -4.51 7.94 -23.68
C GLN A 207 -3.36 8.37 -22.75
N GLU A 208 -3.04 7.56 -21.75
CA GLU A 208 -1.93 7.79 -20.82
C GLU A 208 -0.57 7.34 -21.38
N ARG A 209 -0.48 7.04 -22.68
CA ARG A 209 0.76 6.57 -23.36
C ARG A 209 1.38 5.34 -22.68
N LEU A 210 0.55 4.46 -22.19
CA LEU A 210 0.90 3.13 -21.69
C LEU A 210 0.39 2.05 -22.65
N ASP A 211 0.74 2.20 -23.92
CA ASP A 211 0.50 1.24 -24.99
C ASP A 211 1.84 0.75 -25.54
N LYS A 212 1.78 -0.33 -26.33
CA LYS A 212 2.97 -0.98 -26.88
C LYS A 212 3.86 -0.07 -27.72
N GLU A 213 3.28 0.88 -28.47
CA GLU A 213 4.03 1.78 -29.34
C GLU A 213 4.72 2.88 -28.51
N SER A 214 4.01 3.46 -27.54
CA SER A 214 4.57 4.45 -26.62
C SER A 214 5.74 3.90 -25.80
N LEU A 215 5.63 2.65 -25.33
CA LEU A 215 6.70 1.99 -24.56
C LEU A 215 7.95 1.64 -25.39
N LYS A 216 7.81 1.48 -26.72
CA LYS A 216 8.98 1.32 -27.60
C LYS A 216 9.77 2.60 -27.77
N SER A 217 9.10 3.74 -27.77
CA SER A 217 9.69 5.06 -28.01
C SER A 217 10.34 5.66 -26.77
N ASN A 218 9.85 5.32 -25.57
CA ASN A 218 10.37 5.86 -24.31
C ASN A 218 10.38 4.78 -23.22
N LYS A 219 11.57 4.53 -22.66
CA LYS A 219 11.71 3.59 -21.54
C LYS A 219 10.95 4.12 -20.33
N THR A 220 9.92 3.41 -19.94
CA THR A 220 8.97 3.83 -18.91
C THR A 220 9.00 2.88 -17.73
N ALA A 221 8.90 3.42 -16.51
CA ALA A 221 8.71 2.64 -15.30
C ALA A 221 7.52 3.17 -14.50
N ILE A 222 6.81 2.27 -13.80
CA ILE A 222 5.80 2.66 -12.83
C ILE A 222 6.41 2.88 -11.45
N VAL A 223 5.75 3.70 -10.63
CA VAL A 223 6.08 3.91 -9.22
C VAL A 223 4.85 3.60 -8.39
N ASP A 224 5.01 2.75 -7.38
CA ASP A 224 3.91 2.30 -6.52
C ASP A 224 4.42 2.01 -5.10
N SER A 225 3.54 1.92 -4.10
CA SER A 225 3.91 1.49 -2.75
C SER A 225 4.38 0.03 -2.74
N GLY A 226 3.73 -0.85 -3.49
CA GLY A 226 4.18 -2.22 -3.76
C GLY A 226 3.33 -3.33 -3.20
N TRP A 227 3.93 -4.06 -2.31
CA TRP A 227 3.72 -5.29 -1.56
C TRP A 227 3.86 -6.58 -2.38
N ILE A 228 3.27 -6.68 -3.56
CA ILE A 228 3.40 -7.85 -4.46
C ILE A 228 3.72 -7.41 -5.90
N GLY A 229 3.37 -6.17 -6.28
CA GLY A 229 3.60 -5.67 -7.64
C GLY A 229 2.62 -6.20 -8.69
N THR A 230 1.41 -6.56 -8.28
CA THR A 230 0.39 -7.12 -9.18
C THR A 230 -0.15 -6.12 -10.20
N VAL A 231 -0.11 -4.81 -9.89
CA VAL A 231 -0.49 -3.73 -10.83
C VAL A 231 0.41 -3.78 -12.06
N GLN A 232 1.73 -3.89 -11.91
CA GLN A 232 2.67 -4.00 -13.02
C GLN A 232 2.37 -5.24 -13.90
N LYS A 233 2.10 -6.39 -13.28
CA LYS A 233 1.73 -7.62 -14.01
C LYS A 233 0.48 -7.42 -14.85
N SER A 234 -0.57 -6.84 -14.26
CA SER A 234 -1.83 -6.56 -14.98
C SER A 234 -1.63 -5.54 -16.11
N LEU A 235 -0.86 -4.48 -15.89
CA LEU A 235 -0.52 -3.51 -16.93
C LEU A 235 0.22 -4.18 -18.08
N ASN A 236 1.28 -4.94 -17.84
CA ASN A 236 2.04 -5.64 -18.87
C ASN A 236 1.16 -6.60 -19.69
N LYS A 237 0.20 -7.25 -19.06
CA LYS A 237 -0.74 -8.16 -19.72
C LYS A 237 -1.73 -7.42 -20.60
N LEU A 238 -2.35 -6.35 -20.10
CA LEU A 238 -3.29 -5.52 -20.86
C LEU A 238 -2.61 -4.83 -22.06
N ILE A 239 -1.42 -4.29 -21.84
CA ILE A 239 -0.64 -3.61 -22.89
C ILE A 239 -0.10 -4.60 -23.93
N GLY A 240 0.05 -5.87 -23.58
CA GLY A 240 0.66 -6.89 -24.45
C GLY A 240 2.17 -6.65 -24.68
N ALA A 241 2.84 -5.97 -23.76
CA ALA A 241 4.24 -5.58 -23.86
C ALA A 241 5.22 -6.66 -23.37
N GLY A 242 4.72 -7.77 -22.80
CA GLY A 242 5.52 -8.69 -22.02
C GLY A 242 6.04 -8.00 -20.77
N GLU A 243 7.22 -8.36 -20.28
CA GLU A 243 7.81 -7.76 -19.06
C GLU A 243 8.62 -6.46 -19.35
N LYS A 244 8.18 -5.64 -20.28
CA LYS A 244 8.94 -4.42 -20.69
C LYS A 244 8.74 -3.23 -19.78
N LEU A 245 7.63 -3.19 -19.03
CA LEU A 245 7.35 -2.14 -18.08
C LEU A 245 8.06 -2.46 -16.76
N GLU A 246 9.01 -1.62 -16.36
CA GLU A 246 9.70 -1.74 -15.09
C GLU A 246 8.84 -1.13 -13.95
N GLY A 247 9.12 -1.51 -12.69
CA GLY A 247 8.45 -0.97 -11.53
C GLY A 247 9.39 -0.61 -10.40
N TYR A 248 9.14 0.53 -9.76
CA TYR A 248 9.77 0.97 -8.52
C TYR A 248 8.77 0.87 -7.37
N TYR A 249 9.18 0.21 -6.31
CA TYR A 249 8.33 -0.10 -5.16
C TYR A 249 8.99 0.34 -3.86
N PHE A 250 8.19 0.91 -2.96
CA PHE A 250 8.69 1.17 -1.62
C PHE A 250 9.13 -0.14 -0.93
N GLY A 251 8.33 -1.19 -1.03
CA GLY A 251 8.70 -2.51 -0.52
C GLY A 251 7.92 -3.66 -1.18
N LEU A 252 8.57 -4.82 -1.29
CA LEU A 252 7.96 -6.04 -1.85
C LEU A 252 8.10 -7.20 -0.88
N TYR A 253 6.98 -7.79 -0.46
CA TYR A 253 6.95 -9.03 0.33
C TYR A 253 7.20 -10.26 -0.54
N SER A 254 6.63 -10.28 -1.73
CA SER A 254 6.75 -11.33 -2.74
C SER A 254 6.52 -10.74 -4.13
N LEU A 255 6.80 -11.54 -5.17
CA LEU A 255 6.49 -11.19 -6.56
C LEU A 255 5.27 -11.98 -7.07
N PRO A 256 4.57 -11.49 -8.09
CA PRO A 256 3.56 -12.27 -8.78
C PRO A 256 4.20 -13.50 -9.45
N LYS A 257 3.44 -14.60 -9.57
CA LYS A 257 3.93 -15.77 -10.27
C LYS A 257 4.20 -15.47 -11.75
N GLY A 258 5.32 -15.99 -12.27
CA GLY A 258 5.67 -15.96 -13.69
C GLY A 258 6.19 -14.61 -14.18
N VAL A 259 6.73 -13.77 -13.28
CA VAL A 259 7.40 -12.51 -13.65
C VAL A 259 8.92 -12.61 -13.44
N SER A 260 9.68 -11.77 -14.15
CA SER A 260 11.12 -11.61 -13.93
C SER A 260 11.40 -10.65 -12.78
N GLU A 261 12.28 -11.05 -11.86
CA GLU A 261 12.69 -10.19 -10.73
C GLU A 261 13.36 -8.88 -11.19
N GLU A 262 14.06 -8.89 -12.33
CA GLU A 262 14.85 -7.78 -12.85
C GLU A 262 14.01 -6.53 -13.16
N SER A 263 12.71 -6.70 -13.43
CA SER A 263 11.78 -5.59 -13.69
C SER A 263 11.09 -5.03 -12.45
N TYR A 264 11.39 -5.56 -11.24
CA TYR A 264 10.77 -5.18 -9.97
C TYR A 264 11.79 -4.62 -8.99
N ASN A 265 11.97 -3.30 -8.97
CA ASN A 265 12.96 -2.62 -8.14
C ASN A 265 12.34 -2.24 -6.80
N SER A 266 12.80 -2.80 -5.69
CA SER A 266 12.32 -2.47 -4.35
C SER A 266 13.35 -1.69 -3.55
N PHE A 267 12.89 -0.68 -2.81
CA PHE A 267 13.74 0.23 -2.03
C PHE A 267 13.96 -0.26 -0.60
N TYR A 268 12.90 -0.35 0.20
CA TYR A 268 13.02 -0.54 1.65
C TYR A 268 13.17 -2.00 2.06
N PHE A 269 12.41 -2.91 1.47
CA PHE A 269 12.58 -4.35 1.61
C PHE A 269 12.17 -5.08 0.32
N SER A 270 12.86 -6.21 0.06
CA SER A 270 12.68 -7.04 -1.14
C SER A 270 12.13 -8.43 -0.80
N PRO A 271 11.68 -9.22 -1.78
CA PRO A 271 11.37 -10.63 -1.58
C PRO A 271 12.55 -11.39 -0.95
N GLY A 272 12.27 -12.49 -0.26
CA GLY A 272 13.29 -13.33 0.39
C GLY A 272 13.41 -13.14 1.90
N ALA A 273 14.21 -14.00 2.52
CA ALA A 273 14.30 -14.20 3.97
C ALA A 273 15.59 -13.65 4.61
N GLY A 274 16.33 -12.77 3.92
CA GLY A 274 17.52 -12.14 4.52
C GLY A 274 17.18 -11.47 5.87
N VAL A 275 18.07 -11.60 6.86
CA VAL A 275 17.83 -11.15 8.26
C VAL A 275 17.39 -9.69 8.32
N MET A 276 18.02 -8.80 7.55
CA MET A 276 17.65 -7.39 7.49
C MET A 276 16.27 -7.18 6.86
N ASN A 277 15.94 -7.87 5.78
CA ASN A 277 14.61 -7.86 5.16
C ASN A 277 13.52 -8.34 6.13
N LEU A 278 13.75 -9.44 6.83
CA LEU A 278 12.82 -9.93 7.86
C LEU A 278 12.61 -8.90 8.97
N GLY A 279 13.69 -8.25 9.40
CA GLY A 279 13.63 -7.18 10.41
C GLY A 279 12.76 -6.01 9.98
N ARG A 280 12.88 -5.56 8.74
CA ARG A 280 12.07 -4.48 8.15
C ARG A 280 10.62 -4.88 7.97
N LYS A 281 10.36 -6.04 7.31
CA LYS A 281 9.00 -6.58 7.09
C LYS A 281 8.21 -6.75 8.38
N ASN A 282 8.84 -7.26 9.44
CA ASN A 282 8.16 -7.53 10.72
C ASN A 282 7.79 -6.27 11.51
N ARG A 283 8.46 -5.16 11.24
CA ARG A 283 8.25 -3.88 11.93
C ARG A 283 7.45 -2.88 11.11
N PHE A 284 7.06 -3.27 9.91
CA PHE A 284 6.29 -2.44 9.01
C PHE A 284 4.78 -2.72 9.15
N SER A 285 3.98 -1.68 9.03
CA SER A 285 2.52 -1.76 8.96
C SER A 285 2.06 -1.27 7.61
N VAL A 286 1.63 -2.20 6.75
CA VAL A 286 1.11 -1.90 5.41
C VAL A 286 -0.08 -0.96 5.50
N CYS A 287 -1.08 -1.30 6.30
CA CYS A 287 -2.31 -0.49 6.37
C CYS A 287 -2.05 0.93 6.91
N LEU A 288 -1.13 1.10 7.89
CA LEU A 288 -0.75 2.44 8.34
C LEU A 288 -0.06 3.22 7.22
N PHE A 289 0.86 2.59 6.49
CA PHE A 289 1.56 3.24 5.38
C PHE A 289 0.60 3.66 4.27
N GLU A 290 -0.27 2.76 3.82
CA GLU A 290 -1.28 3.03 2.78
C GLU A 290 -2.32 4.08 3.23
N THR A 291 -2.66 4.13 4.54
CA THR A 291 -3.58 5.14 5.08
C THR A 291 -2.96 6.54 5.04
N VAL A 292 -1.67 6.65 5.36
CA VAL A 292 -0.94 7.92 5.36
C VAL A 292 -0.51 8.31 3.94
N CYS A 293 0.02 7.36 3.15
CA CYS A 293 0.50 7.58 1.79
C CYS A 293 -0.60 7.28 0.77
N SER A 294 -1.70 8.01 0.79
CA SER A 294 -2.85 7.82 -0.10
C SER A 294 -3.16 9.10 -0.88
N SER A 295 -4.20 9.06 -1.72
CA SER A 295 -4.73 10.23 -2.44
C SER A 295 -6.03 10.74 -1.79
N PRO A 296 -6.39 12.03 -2.02
CA PRO A 296 -7.67 12.57 -1.60
C PRO A 296 -8.88 11.91 -2.29
N GLU A 297 -8.64 11.24 -3.41
CA GLU A 297 -9.66 10.59 -4.22
C GLU A 297 -9.93 9.16 -3.71
N SER A 298 -11.10 8.63 -4.07
CA SER A 298 -11.39 7.23 -3.87
C SER A 298 -10.64 6.33 -4.87
N MET A 299 -10.74 5.02 -4.69
CA MET A 299 -10.19 4.05 -5.63
C MET A 299 -10.83 4.19 -7.02
N THR A 300 -10.07 3.91 -8.08
CA THR A 300 -10.58 3.78 -9.44
C THR A 300 -11.32 2.45 -9.61
N TYR A 301 -12.59 2.53 -10.01
CA TYR A 301 -13.46 1.36 -10.22
C TYR A 301 -13.48 0.86 -11.65
N GLY A 302 -13.14 1.71 -12.59
CA GLY A 302 -13.19 1.42 -14.02
C GLY A 302 -12.94 2.68 -14.82
N TYR A 303 -13.36 2.64 -16.07
CA TYR A 303 -13.18 3.74 -17.02
C TYR A 303 -14.43 3.89 -17.87
N GLU A 304 -14.75 5.13 -18.26
CA GLU A 304 -15.89 5.45 -19.11
C GLU A 304 -15.51 6.50 -20.15
N TYR A 305 -16.25 6.50 -21.29
CA TYR A 305 -16.07 7.51 -22.32
C TYR A 305 -16.87 8.77 -21.98
N SER A 306 -16.20 9.93 -21.97
CA SER A 306 -16.82 11.24 -21.76
C SER A 306 -16.14 12.28 -22.65
N ASP A 307 -16.93 13.01 -23.44
CA ASP A 307 -16.47 14.12 -24.32
C ASP A 307 -15.24 13.77 -25.17
N GLY A 308 -15.23 12.57 -25.75
CA GLY A 308 -14.14 12.10 -26.62
C GLY A 308 -12.85 11.68 -25.89
N LYS A 309 -12.89 11.60 -24.58
CA LYS A 309 -11.81 11.09 -23.72
C LYS A 309 -12.29 9.91 -22.90
N VAL A 310 -11.34 9.15 -22.37
CA VAL A 310 -11.62 8.15 -21.36
C VAL A 310 -11.26 8.70 -19.99
N ILE A 311 -12.22 8.67 -19.08
CA ILE A 311 -12.05 9.16 -17.71
C ILE A 311 -12.13 8.01 -16.69
N PRO A 312 -11.36 8.09 -15.58
CA PRO A 312 -11.45 7.12 -14.51
C PRO A 312 -12.74 7.30 -13.71
N VAL A 313 -13.42 6.20 -13.40
CA VAL A 313 -14.59 6.18 -12.52
C VAL A 313 -14.16 6.06 -11.08
N THR A 314 -14.49 7.05 -10.26
CA THR A 314 -14.21 7.11 -8.82
C THR A 314 -15.48 7.43 -8.04
N LYS A 315 -15.48 7.26 -6.72
CA LYS A 315 -16.60 7.68 -5.89
C LYS A 315 -16.53 9.19 -5.59
N PRO A 316 -17.65 9.93 -5.65
CA PRO A 316 -17.68 11.37 -5.37
C PRO A 316 -17.21 11.73 -3.95
N GLU A 317 -17.46 10.89 -2.96
CA GLU A 317 -17.11 11.13 -1.56
C GLU A 317 -15.58 11.19 -1.33
N GLY A 318 -14.80 10.60 -2.23
CA GLY A 318 -13.35 10.56 -2.13
C GLY A 318 -12.85 9.58 -1.07
N ASN A 319 -11.67 9.89 -0.53
CA ASN A 319 -11.03 9.12 0.53
C ASN A 319 -11.61 9.53 1.90
N PRO A 320 -11.91 8.60 2.83
CA PRO A 320 -12.43 8.95 4.16
C PRO A 320 -11.47 9.82 4.99
N ASN A 321 -10.15 9.81 4.68
CA ASN A 321 -9.14 10.66 5.32
C ASN A 321 -8.74 11.87 4.44
N ARG A 322 -9.60 12.29 3.51
CA ARG A 322 -9.31 13.31 2.49
C ARG A 322 -8.65 14.57 3.03
N ASP A 323 -9.21 15.16 4.09
CA ASP A 323 -8.71 16.44 4.63
C ASP A 323 -7.31 16.30 5.22
N TYR A 324 -7.02 15.17 5.87
CA TYR A 324 -5.68 14.86 6.34
C TYR A 324 -4.70 14.72 5.18
N ILE A 325 -5.05 13.98 4.13
CA ILE A 325 -4.18 13.77 2.97
C ILE A 325 -3.91 15.08 2.22
N ILE A 326 -4.89 15.98 2.13
CA ILE A 326 -4.70 17.31 1.54
C ILE A 326 -3.66 18.12 2.34
N ARG A 327 -3.71 18.09 3.68
CA ARG A 327 -2.68 18.73 4.51
C ARG A 327 -1.30 18.08 4.29
N CYS A 328 -1.24 16.74 4.26
CA CYS A 328 -0.01 15.99 3.95
C CYS A 328 0.58 16.38 2.59
N SER A 329 -0.27 16.58 1.57
CA SER A 329 0.17 17.08 0.25
C SER A 329 0.81 18.47 0.34
N GLY A 330 0.30 19.35 1.19
CA GLY A 330 0.92 20.64 1.49
C GLY A 330 2.30 20.49 2.15
N TYR A 331 2.37 19.66 3.18
CA TYR A 331 3.61 19.40 3.92
C TYR A 331 4.69 18.72 3.07
N ILE A 332 4.33 17.74 2.24
CA ILE A 332 5.33 17.07 1.40
C ILE A 332 5.89 18.01 0.32
N LYS A 333 5.08 18.92 -0.22
CA LYS A 333 5.56 19.94 -1.17
C LYS A 333 6.54 20.89 -0.51
N GLU A 334 6.22 21.39 0.68
CA GLU A 334 7.09 22.28 1.45
C GLU A 334 8.38 21.60 1.86
N PHE A 335 8.29 20.39 2.42
CA PHE A 335 9.45 19.55 2.76
C PHE A 335 10.36 19.31 1.55
N SER A 336 9.78 18.89 0.42
CA SER A 336 10.52 18.62 -0.81
C SER A 336 11.16 19.88 -1.40
N GLY A 337 10.55 21.07 -1.22
CA GLY A 337 11.12 22.34 -1.63
C GLY A 337 12.40 22.67 -0.86
N ILE A 338 12.34 22.60 0.48
CA ILE A 338 13.52 22.83 1.34
C ILE A 338 14.59 21.78 1.05
N LEU A 339 14.20 20.51 0.91
CA LEU A 339 15.12 19.43 0.58
C LEU A 339 15.79 19.65 -0.78
N ALA A 340 15.04 20.05 -1.80
CA ALA A 340 15.57 20.32 -3.14
C ALA A 340 16.65 21.40 -3.12
N ASP A 341 16.44 22.46 -2.34
CA ASP A 341 17.46 23.52 -2.17
C ASP A 341 18.71 23.00 -1.44
N GLY A 342 18.53 22.19 -0.40
CA GLY A 342 19.63 21.65 0.39
C GLY A 342 20.47 20.57 -0.31
N ILE A 343 19.95 19.91 -1.35
CA ILE A 343 20.67 18.82 -2.05
C ILE A 343 21.33 19.26 -3.35
N LYS A 344 21.10 20.48 -3.85
CA LYS A 344 21.60 20.93 -5.17
C LYS A 344 23.10 20.70 -5.39
N ASP A 345 23.90 20.98 -4.37
CA ASP A 345 25.34 20.89 -4.45
C ASP A 345 25.91 19.60 -3.84
N ASP A 346 25.06 18.72 -3.27
CA ASP A 346 25.51 17.56 -2.49
C ASP A 346 24.87 16.23 -2.92
N LEU A 347 24.24 16.19 -4.09
CA LEU A 347 23.58 14.98 -4.62
C LEU A 347 24.48 13.74 -4.63
N GLN A 348 25.78 13.90 -4.86
CA GLN A 348 26.74 12.79 -5.00
C GLN A 348 27.06 12.13 -3.66
N ASN A 349 26.83 12.81 -2.55
CA ASN A 349 27.16 12.34 -1.20
C ASN A 349 25.97 11.69 -0.49
N ILE A 350 24.79 11.69 -1.11
CA ILE A 350 23.60 11.01 -0.58
C ILE A 350 23.57 9.58 -1.13
N HIS A 351 23.72 8.60 -0.24
CA HIS A 351 23.79 7.20 -0.61
C HIS A 351 22.53 6.43 -0.21
N ASP A 352 22.16 5.44 -1.00
CA ASP A 352 20.98 4.61 -0.76
C ASP A 352 20.95 3.98 0.64
N HIS A 353 22.12 3.56 1.17
CA HIS A 353 22.20 2.98 2.50
C HIS A 353 21.86 3.97 3.62
N ASP A 354 22.12 5.27 3.46
CA ASP A 354 21.74 6.31 4.42
C ASP A 354 20.26 6.61 4.36
N LEU A 355 19.69 6.68 3.15
CA LEU A 355 18.25 6.81 2.93
C LEU A 355 17.47 5.65 3.55
N ILE A 356 17.89 4.42 3.29
CA ILE A 356 17.29 3.21 3.84
C ILE A 356 17.40 3.19 5.38
N TRP A 357 18.54 3.59 5.93
CA TRP A 357 18.74 3.65 7.39
C TRP A 357 17.80 4.67 8.06
N ILE A 358 17.65 5.86 7.47
CA ILE A 358 16.69 6.87 7.95
C ILE A 358 15.28 6.26 7.96
N CYS A 359 14.84 5.66 6.85
CA CYS A 359 13.54 5.02 6.76
C CYS A 359 13.37 3.91 7.82
N GLU A 360 14.39 3.07 8.01
CA GLU A 360 14.34 1.98 8.99
C GLU A 360 14.16 2.50 10.42
N GLU A 361 14.94 3.48 10.83
CA GLU A 361 14.86 4.00 12.21
C GLU A 361 13.58 4.79 12.47
N LEU A 362 13.10 5.58 11.51
CA LEU A 362 11.83 6.31 11.61
C LEU A 362 10.64 5.35 11.68
N LEU A 363 10.51 4.45 10.70
CA LEU A 363 9.38 3.53 10.60
C LEU A 363 9.38 2.49 11.72
N LYS A 364 10.52 1.94 12.09
CA LYS A 364 10.66 1.03 13.23
C LYS A 364 10.19 1.71 14.52
N THR A 365 10.54 2.97 14.72
CA THR A 365 10.18 3.73 15.91
C THR A 365 8.68 4.02 15.94
N CYS A 366 8.11 4.54 14.85
CA CYS A 366 6.70 4.92 14.76
C CYS A 366 5.77 3.72 14.66
N MET A 367 6.06 2.76 13.77
CA MET A 367 5.12 1.68 13.45
C MET A 367 5.17 0.52 14.42
N SER A 368 6.39 0.13 14.91
CA SER A 368 6.53 -1.10 15.70
C SER A 368 6.61 -0.90 17.21
N ASP A 369 6.85 0.33 17.65
CA ASP A 369 6.86 0.70 19.08
C ASP A 369 6.24 2.09 19.29
N PRO A 370 4.97 2.32 18.87
CA PRO A 370 4.34 3.62 18.96
C PRO A 370 4.13 4.03 20.43
N THR A 371 4.23 5.33 20.69
CA THR A 371 3.75 5.89 21.98
C THR A 371 2.20 5.91 21.99
N PRO A 372 1.57 6.09 23.17
CA PRO A 372 0.12 6.27 23.23
C PRO A 372 -0.39 7.45 22.39
N GLU A 373 0.38 8.54 22.29
CA GLU A 373 0.05 9.72 21.47
C GLU A 373 0.09 9.39 19.98
N GLU A 374 1.16 8.74 19.51
CA GLU A 374 1.31 8.27 18.12
C GLU A 374 0.21 7.29 17.73
N SER A 375 -0.10 6.35 18.64
CA SER A 375 -1.15 5.37 18.43
C SER A 375 -2.54 6.00 18.34
N ARG A 376 -2.84 7.02 19.15
CA ARG A 376 -4.10 7.77 19.09
C ARG A 376 -4.19 8.66 17.86
N ALA A 377 -3.07 9.28 17.44
CA ALA A 377 -3.03 10.15 16.27
C ALA A 377 -3.46 9.41 14.99
N PHE A 378 -2.85 8.27 14.72
CA PHE A 378 -3.16 7.49 13.53
C PHE A 378 -4.28 6.46 13.73
N GLY A 379 -4.46 5.95 14.95
CA GLY A 379 -5.39 4.85 15.21
C GLY A 379 -6.86 5.15 14.90
N LYS A 380 -7.26 6.43 14.93
CA LYS A 380 -8.60 6.91 14.56
C LYS A 380 -8.85 6.98 13.05
N MET A 381 -7.78 6.95 12.24
CA MET A 381 -7.90 7.03 10.78
C MET A 381 -8.63 5.82 10.23
N LEU A 382 -9.38 6.02 9.17
CA LEU A 382 -10.18 4.99 8.55
C LEU A 382 -9.40 4.30 7.43
N PHE A 383 -9.53 2.98 7.33
CA PHE A 383 -8.96 2.21 6.25
C PHE A 383 -9.92 1.11 5.81
N ASN A 384 -9.78 0.68 4.57
CA ASN A 384 -10.48 -0.44 3.99
C ASN A 384 -9.46 -1.48 3.51
N ASP A 385 -9.64 -2.74 3.93
CA ASP A 385 -8.73 -3.86 3.61
C ASP A 385 -9.16 -4.62 2.33
N ASP A 386 -10.31 -4.29 1.76
CA ASP A 386 -10.78 -4.95 0.54
C ASP A 386 -10.38 -4.17 -0.73
N VAL A 387 -10.32 -4.89 -1.85
CA VAL A 387 -10.19 -4.33 -3.19
C VAL A 387 -11.49 -3.68 -3.68
N LEU A 388 -12.59 -3.86 -2.97
CA LEU A 388 -13.89 -3.22 -3.20
C LEU A 388 -14.23 -2.28 -2.05
N PRO A 389 -15.11 -1.29 -2.28
CA PRO A 389 -15.66 -0.50 -1.20
C PRO A 389 -16.40 -1.42 -0.23
N GLY A 390 -15.98 -1.39 0.99
CA GLY A 390 -16.61 -2.07 2.11
C GLY A 390 -16.74 -1.13 3.29
N ASP A 391 -16.95 -1.68 4.48
CA ASP A 391 -16.95 -0.90 5.69
C ASP A 391 -15.56 -0.37 5.99
N ASP A 392 -15.47 0.90 6.35
CA ASP A 392 -14.24 1.53 6.81
C ASP A 392 -14.03 1.18 8.29
N TYR A 393 -12.83 0.75 8.63
CA TYR A 393 -12.44 0.38 9.99
C TYR A 393 -11.42 1.37 10.54
N SER A 394 -11.49 1.62 11.85
CA SER A 394 -10.40 2.35 12.52
C SER A 394 -9.09 1.55 12.43
N LEU A 395 -8.01 2.23 12.07
CA LEU A 395 -6.70 1.62 11.84
C LEU A 395 -6.19 0.87 13.09
N ALA A 396 -6.36 1.44 14.27
CA ALA A 396 -5.97 0.82 15.54
C ALA A 396 -7.01 1.05 16.64
N GLY A 397 -8.02 0.22 16.68
CA GLY A 397 -9.03 0.19 17.73
C GLY A 397 -8.46 -0.32 19.07
N LYS A 398 -9.19 -0.07 20.15
CA LYS A 398 -8.85 -0.61 21.47
C LYS A 398 -9.30 -2.06 21.58
N TRP A 399 -8.40 -2.93 21.98
CA TRP A 399 -8.65 -4.36 22.19
C TRP A 399 -9.07 -4.66 23.64
N SER A 400 -9.90 -5.67 23.82
CA SER A 400 -10.23 -6.24 25.11
C SER A 400 -9.08 -7.09 25.66
N ASP A 401 -9.16 -7.47 26.94
CA ASP A 401 -8.21 -8.40 27.54
C ASP A 401 -8.23 -9.80 26.86
N ASP A 402 -9.38 -10.23 26.35
CA ASP A 402 -9.50 -11.48 25.59
C ASP A 402 -8.83 -11.37 24.22
N ASP A 403 -8.98 -10.25 23.54
CA ASP A 403 -8.29 -9.97 22.28
C ASP A 403 -6.77 -9.98 22.45
N LEU A 404 -6.25 -9.34 23.50
CA LEU A 404 -4.83 -9.38 23.83
C LEU A 404 -4.34 -10.80 24.10
N LYS A 405 -5.15 -11.63 24.77
CA LYS A 405 -4.85 -13.05 24.99
C LYS A 405 -4.88 -13.85 23.69
N LYS A 406 -5.85 -13.59 22.80
CA LYS A 406 -5.92 -14.23 21.47
C LYS A 406 -4.73 -13.86 20.61
N ASN A 407 -4.21 -12.63 20.73
CA ASN A 407 -3.02 -12.18 20.02
C ASN A 407 -1.69 -12.67 20.62
N ALA A 408 -1.69 -13.35 21.78
CA ALA A 408 -0.48 -13.96 22.34
C ALA A 408 0.11 -15.01 21.39
N PHE A 409 1.46 -15.03 21.25
CA PHE A 409 2.20 -15.77 20.22
C PHE A 409 1.69 -17.18 19.98
N PHE A 410 1.71 -18.04 21.01
CA PHE A 410 1.30 -19.44 20.87
C PHE A 410 -0.18 -19.57 20.48
N ARG A 411 -1.07 -18.80 21.16
CA ARG A 411 -2.50 -18.86 20.86
C ARG A 411 -2.80 -18.41 19.43
N LYS A 412 -2.19 -17.30 19.00
CA LYS A 412 -2.30 -16.80 17.62
C LYS A 412 -1.80 -17.81 16.60
N MET A 413 -0.68 -18.48 16.87
CA MET A 413 -0.13 -19.50 15.98
C MET A 413 -1.02 -20.76 15.92
N PHE A 414 -1.64 -21.18 17.01
CA PHE A 414 -2.58 -22.32 17.03
C PHE A 414 -3.87 -21.98 16.28
N ILE A 415 -4.41 -20.77 16.44
CA ILE A 415 -5.59 -20.32 15.67
C ILE A 415 -5.25 -20.29 14.17
N LYS A 416 -4.10 -19.70 13.77
CA LYS A 416 -3.66 -19.67 12.36
C LYS A 416 -3.41 -21.03 11.73
N SER A 417 -3.06 -22.04 12.52
CA SER A 417 -2.86 -23.41 12.04
C SER A 417 -4.12 -24.27 12.02
N GLY A 418 -5.24 -23.74 12.52
CA GLY A 418 -6.49 -24.52 12.66
C GLY A 418 -6.50 -25.51 13.80
N MET A 419 -5.47 -25.50 14.69
CA MET A 419 -5.39 -26.38 15.86
C MET A 419 -6.24 -25.88 17.05
N LYS A 420 -6.73 -24.66 16.97
CA LYS A 420 -7.60 -24.06 17.98
C LYS A 420 -8.64 -23.16 17.32
N ASP A 421 -9.88 -23.31 17.75
CA ASP A 421 -10.96 -22.45 17.33
C ASP A 421 -10.81 -21.02 17.90
N GLY A 422 -11.25 -20.05 17.14
CA GLY A 422 -11.30 -18.65 17.52
C GLY A 422 -10.82 -17.72 16.43
N ASP A 423 -11.20 -16.45 16.57
CA ASP A 423 -10.80 -15.39 15.65
C ASP A 423 -9.60 -14.61 16.21
N ILE A 424 -8.69 -14.25 15.32
CA ILE A 424 -7.62 -13.31 15.65
C ILE A 424 -8.20 -11.90 15.64
N PRO A 425 -7.89 -11.05 16.66
CA PRO A 425 -8.38 -9.69 16.69
C PRO A 425 -8.03 -8.92 15.41
N LYS A 426 -9.02 -8.31 14.79
CA LYS A 426 -8.87 -7.54 13.56
C LYS A 426 -8.28 -6.16 13.88
N SER A 427 -7.24 -5.75 13.15
CA SER A 427 -6.64 -4.42 13.22
C SER A 427 -5.76 -4.18 12.00
N GLY A 428 -5.84 -3.00 11.41
CA GLY A 428 -4.91 -2.57 10.37
C GLY A 428 -3.51 -2.27 10.91
N TRP A 429 -3.43 -1.93 12.21
CA TRP A 429 -2.17 -1.66 12.90
C TRP A 429 -2.17 -2.30 14.30
N PRO A 430 -1.83 -3.60 14.41
CA PRO A 430 -1.86 -4.34 15.68
C PRO A 430 -1.01 -3.70 16.78
N GLU A 431 0.17 -3.15 16.47
CA GLU A 431 1.04 -2.50 17.44
C GLU A 431 0.38 -1.23 18.03
N GLY A 432 -0.36 -0.48 17.21
CA GLY A 432 -1.18 0.64 17.66
C GLY A 432 -2.31 0.16 18.58
N SER A 433 -3.05 -0.89 18.19
CA SER A 433 -4.12 -1.46 19.02
C SER A 433 -3.61 -1.97 20.37
N ILE A 434 -2.48 -2.66 20.40
CA ILE A 434 -1.81 -3.09 21.64
C ILE A 434 -1.49 -1.89 22.53
N THR A 435 -0.91 -0.82 21.94
CA THR A 435 -0.52 0.39 22.68
C THR A 435 -1.72 1.16 23.22
N ASN A 436 -2.87 1.17 22.49
CA ASN A 436 -4.13 1.74 22.95
C ASN A 436 -4.81 0.93 24.06
N SER A 437 -4.43 -0.35 24.25
CA SER A 437 -5.13 -1.30 25.10
C SER A 437 -4.40 -1.65 26.39
N CYS A 438 -3.07 -1.52 26.44
CA CYS A 438 -2.31 -1.88 27.62
C CYS A 438 -1.01 -1.07 27.75
N THR A 439 -0.45 -1.04 28.96
CA THR A 439 0.75 -0.27 29.32
C THR A 439 1.82 -1.14 29.99
N GLY A 440 2.98 -0.56 30.25
CA GLY A 440 4.05 -1.17 31.04
C GLY A 440 4.57 -2.49 30.47
N LEU A 441 4.78 -3.49 31.31
CA LEU A 441 5.31 -4.79 30.94
C LEU A 441 4.37 -5.55 30.00
N LYS A 442 3.05 -5.49 30.25
CA LYS A 442 2.04 -6.15 29.41
C LYS A 442 2.12 -5.67 27.96
N ARG A 443 2.25 -4.35 27.74
CA ARG A 443 2.44 -3.80 26.40
C ARG A 443 3.72 -4.33 25.74
N LYS A 444 4.87 -4.28 26.44
CA LYS A 444 6.16 -4.79 25.91
C LYS A 444 6.07 -6.25 25.48
N MET A 445 5.48 -7.10 26.33
CA MET A 445 5.29 -8.53 26.02
C MET A 445 4.35 -8.76 24.81
N SER A 446 3.26 -8.00 24.73
CA SER A 446 2.30 -8.10 23.61
C SER A 446 2.93 -7.64 22.29
N LEU A 447 3.71 -6.56 22.28
CA LEU A 447 4.46 -6.09 21.10
C LEU A 447 5.53 -7.10 20.67
N PHE A 448 6.24 -7.70 21.63
CA PHE A 448 7.20 -8.78 21.35
C PHE A 448 6.51 -9.99 20.69
N SER A 449 5.38 -10.42 21.27
CA SER A 449 4.55 -11.51 20.75
C SER A 449 4.09 -11.24 19.31
N GLU A 450 3.64 -10.03 19.01
CA GLU A 450 3.22 -9.61 17.67
C GLU A 450 4.35 -9.71 16.67
N ARG A 451 5.52 -9.18 16.99
CA ARG A 451 6.73 -9.24 16.15
C ARG A 451 7.17 -10.68 15.89
N ALA A 452 7.20 -11.52 16.94
CA ALA A 452 7.54 -12.93 16.80
C ALA A 452 6.56 -13.66 15.85
N SER A 453 5.26 -13.38 15.97
CA SER A 453 4.23 -13.96 15.10
C SER A 453 4.40 -13.53 13.64
N LYS A 454 4.71 -12.25 13.38
CA LYS A 454 5.01 -11.74 12.04
C LYS A 454 6.26 -12.43 11.47
N THR A 455 7.33 -12.55 12.26
CA THR A 455 8.58 -13.23 11.84
C THR A 455 8.34 -14.67 11.40
N VAL A 456 7.65 -15.46 12.22
CA VAL A 456 7.34 -16.87 11.89
C VAL A 456 6.44 -16.95 10.64
N THR A 457 5.50 -16.02 10.49
CA THR A 457 4.63 -15.99 9.32
C THR A 457 5.44 -15.72 8.04
N GLU A 458 6.36 -14.75 8.06
CA GLU A 458 7.19 -14.41 6.88
C GLU A 458 8.19 -15.54 6.54
N ILE A 459 8.82 -16.14 7.52
CA ILE A 459 9.70 -17.31 7.29
C ILE A 459 8.92 -18.46 6.63
N ARG A 460 7.70 -18.77 7.13
CA ARG A 460 6.86 -19.83 6.52
C ARG A 460 6.44 -19.52 5.08
N LYS A 461 6.17 -18.25 4.75
CA LYS A 461 5.87 -17.85 3.37
C LYS A 461 7.07 -18.06 2.46
N THR A 462 8.28 -17.65 2.90
CA THR A 462 9.52 -17.79 2.12
C THR A 462 9.92 -19.25 1.88
N ILE A 463 9.64 -20.15 2.82
CA ILE A 463 9.93 -21.60 2.64
C ILE A 463 8.95 -22.25 1.65
N ARG A 464 7.75 -21.67 1.47
CA ARG A 464 6.69 -22.22 0.58
C ARG A 464 6.68 -21.59 -0.82
N SER A 465 7.38 -20.48 -1.00
CA SER A 465 7.61 -19.84 -2.31
C SER A 465 8.80 -20.48 -3.03
#